data_644cd74f2d6edf8f875fa4593c047f94
#
_entry.id   644cd74f2d6edf8f875fa4593c047f94
#
_cell.length_a   1.000
_cell.length_b   1.000
_cell.length_c   1.000
_cell.angle_alpha   90.00
_cell.angle_beta   90.00
_cell.angle_gamma   90.00
#
_symmetry.space_group_name_H-M   'P 1'
#
loop_
_entity.id
_entity.type
_entity.pdbx_description
1 polymer ?
#
loop_
_entity_poly.entity_id
_entity_poly.type
_entity_poly.pdbx_seq_one_letter_code
_entity_poly.pdbx_strand_id
1 'polypeptide(L)'
;MPRAIPDSDHQLPVVTTARSDAATAPGTMTTTVVRALARVLTGAVYISGGYAVVRAPGGRVGKAADTLAKVRRVVPLPIDDELIVRVNGGAQLVAGAALALGIKPRFSAAVLAASLLPTTIAGHAFWTVDDPSERQVQQVQFLKNMAMLGGLLFALIDSPRSAR
;
A
#
# COMPACT_ATOMS: atom_id res chain seq x y z
N MET A 1 -32.17 11.05 79.15
CA MET A 1 -31.27 9.98 78.65
C MET A 1 -31.51 9.79 77.22
N PRO A 2 -30.65 10.24 76.28
CA PRO A 2 -30.75 9.97 74.91
C PRO A 2 -30.02 8.64 74.54
N ARG A 3 -30.67 7.81 73.76
CA ARG A 3 -30.22 6.50 73.36
C ARG A 3 -29.21 6.64 72.18
N ALA A 4 -28.01 6.11 72.35
CA ALA A 4 -27.01 6.06 71.27
C ALA A 4 -27.45 5.10 70.16
N ILE A 5 -27.33 5.59 68.94
CA ILE A 5 -27.52 4.79 67.71
C ILE A 5 -26.16 4.19 67.37
N PRO A 6 -26.04 2.88 67.13
CA PRO A 6 -24.79 2.29 66.67
C PRO A 6 -24.58 2.63 65.22
N ASP A 7 -23.40 3.16 64.94
CA ASP A 7 -22.87 3.45 63.59
C ASP A 7 -22.57 2.13 62.89
N SER A 8 -23.35 1.81 61.86
CA SER A 8 -23.16 0.61 61.04
C SER A 8 -22.27 0.94 59.87
N ASP A 9 -20.95 0.82 60.10
CA ASP A 9 -19.94 0.85 58.99
C ASP A 9 -20.22 -0.31 58.03
N HIS A 10 -21.10 -0.07 57.03
CA HIS A 10 -21.22 -0.92 55.86
C HIS A 10 -20.06 -0.62 54.90
N GLN A 11 -18.92 -1.23 55.17
CA GLN A 11 -17.85 -1.32 54.17
C GLN A 11 -18.36 -2.20 53.03
N LEU A 12 -18.73 -1.55 51.94
CA LEU A 12 -19.02 -2.24 50.69
C LEU A 12 -17.74 -2.95 50.20
N PRO A 13 -17.81 -4.22 49.78
CA PRO A 13 -16.64 -4.90 49.25
C PRO A 13 -16.17 -4.17 47.98
N VAL A 14 -14.91 -3.70 48.03
CA VAL A 14 -14.22 -3.22 46.85
C VAL A 14 -14.14 -4.40 45.86
N VAL A 15 -15.02 -4.40 44.86
CA VAL A 15 -14.90 -5.32 43.74
C VAL A 15 -13.64 -4.95 42.96
N THR A 16 -12.53 -5.60 43.32
CA THR A 16 -11.33 -5.60 42.54
C THR A 16 -11.70 -6.28 41.24
N THR A 17 -12.06 -5.52 40.20
CA THR A 17 -12.15 -6.01 38.86
C THR A 17 -10.76 -6.48 38.47
N ALA A 18 -10.53 -7.79 38.63
CA ALA A 18 -9.39 -8.46 38.04
C ALA A 18 -9.36 -8.06 36.57
N ARG A 19 -8.32 -7.29 36.22
CA ARG A 19 -8.03 -6.96 34.81
C ARG A 19 -7.80 -8.29 34.13
N SER A 20 -8.84 -8.78 33.50
CA SER A 20 -8.77 -9.98 32.67
C SER A 20 -7.63 -9.77 31.70
N ASP A 21 -6.56 -10.53 31.88
CA ASP A 21 -5.48 -10.66 30.92
C ASP A 21 -6.15 -10.92 29.60
N ALA A 22 -6.08 -9.94 28.70
CA ALA A 22 -6.67 -10.04 27.37
C ALA A 22 -5.91 -11.13 26.62
N ALA A 23 -6.34 -12.37 26.82
CA ALA A 23 -5.99 -13.47 25.94
C ALA A 23 -6.26 -12.98 24.51
N THR A 24 -5.22 -12.88 23.72
CA THR A 24 -5.28 -12.39 22.34
C THR A 24 -6.35 -13.18 21.62
N ALA A 25 -7.48 -12.54 21.35
CA ALA A 25 -8.63 -13.23 20.76
C ALA A 25 -8.20 -13.86 19.42
N PRO A 26 -8.59 -15.10 19.10
CA PRO A 26 -8.18 -15.83 17.89
C PRO A 26 -8.36 -14.99 16.60
N GLY A 27 -9.36 -14.13 16.54
CA GLY A 27 -9.61 -13.22 15.42
C GLY A 27 -8.53 -12.15 15.21
N THR A 28 -7.86 -11.71 16.27
CA THR A 28 -6.78 -10.69 16.18
C THR A 28 -5.53 -11.27 15.54
N MET A 29 -5.20 -12.50 15.86
CA MET A 29 -4.04 -13.20 15.31
C MET A 29 -4.22 -13.47 13.81
N THR A 30 -5.39 -13.97 13.41
CA THR A 30 -5.75 -14.22 12.01
C THR A 30 -5.68 -12.94 11.18
N THR A 31 -6.23 -11.83 11.67
CA THR A 31 -6.20 -10.54 10.98
C THR A 31 -4.76 -10.02 10.78
N THR A 32 -3.90 -10.19 11.78
CA THR A 32 -2.49 -9.79 11.70
C THR A 32 -1.75 -10.59 10.64
N VAL A 33 -1.94 -11.90 10.59
CA VAL A 33 -1.32 -12.79 9.60
C VAL A 33 -1.80 -12.44 8.18
N VAL A 34 -3.10 -12.26 7.98
CA VAL A 34 -3.67 -11.88 6.68
C VAL A 34 -3.11 -10.54 6.20
N ARG A 35 -3.01 -9.54 7.09
CA ARG A 35 -2.40 -8.25 6.76
C ARG A 35 -0.93 -8.39 6.36
N ALA A 36 -0.16 -9.19 7.09
CA ALA A 36 1.24 -9.43 6.77
C ALA A 36 1.40 -10.10 5.40
N LEU A 37 0.62 -11.14 5.13
CA LEU A 37 0.61 -11.82 3.84
C LEU A 37 0.22 -10.88 2.69
N ALA A 38 -0.83 -10.08 2.85
CA ALA A 38 -1.27 -9.12 1.86
C ALA A 38 -0.16 -8.11 1.52
N ARG A 39 0.54 -7.58 2.53
CA ARG A 39 1.67 -6.66 2.34
C ARG A 39 2.84 -7.33 1.62
N VAL A 40 3.21 -8.54 2.02
CA VAL A 40 4.32 -9.28 1.41
C VAL A 40 4.00 -9.60 -0.05
N LEU A 41 2.82 -10.12 -0.36
CA LEU A 41 2.41 -10.45 -1.72
C LEU A 41 2.36 -9.19 -2.61
N THR A 42 1.76 -8.11 -2.12
CA THR A 42 1.72 -6.84 -2.85
C THR A 42 3.14 -6.27 -3.03
N GLY A 43 3.93 -6.21 -1.96
CA GLY A 43 5.29 -5.69 -1.99
C GLY A 43 6.20 -6.46 -2.94
N ALA A 44 6.08 -7.78 -3.00
CA ALA A 44 6.91 -8.63 -3.86
C ALA A 44 6.76 -8.29 -5.35
N VAL A 45 5.55 -7.93 -5.80
CA VAL A 45 5.30 -7.52 -7.19
C VAL A 45 6.10 -6.25 -7.52
N TYR A 46 6.08 -5.25 -6.62
CA TYR A 46 6.78 -3.98 -6.84
C TYR A 46 8.29 -4.13 -6.66
N ILE A 47 8.75 -4.98 -5.75
CA ILE A 47 10.18 -5.31 -5.59
C ILE A 47 10.72 -5.91 -6.88
N SER A 48 10.06 -6.95 -7.41
CA SER A 48 10.52 -7.64 -8.62
C SER A 48 10.45 -6.73 -9.85
N GLY A 49 9.33 -6.02 -10.03
CA GLY A 49 9.15 -5.08 -11.13
C GLY A 49 10.11 -3.90 -11.08
N GLY A 50 10.23 -3.27 -9.92
CA GLY A 50 11.14 -2.14 -9.69
C GLY A 50 12.60 -2.50 -9.89
N TYR A 51 13.02 -3.65 -9.37
CA TYR A 51 14.38 -4.19 -9.59
C TYR A 51 14.69 -4.39 -11.09
N ALA A 52 13.75 -5.01 -11.82
CA ALA A 52 13.92 -5.23 -13.25
C ALA A 52 14.05 -3.92 -14.03
N VAL A 53 13.28 -2.88 -13.66
CA VAL A 53 13.35 -1.56 -14.28
C VAL A 53 14.68 -0.85 -13.98
N VAL A 54 15.13 -0.91 -12.73
CA VAL A 54 16.42 -0.28 -12.34
C VAL A 54 17.58 -0.95 -13.07
N ARG A 55 17.58 -2.26 -13.21
CA ARG A 55 18.65 -2.99 -13.89
C ARG A 55 18.64 -2.83 -15.41
N ALA A 56 17.47 -2.92 -16.01
CA ALA A 56 17.29 -2.89 -17.45
C ALA A 56 15.94 -2.27 -17.82
N PRO A 57 15.84 -0.94 -17.95
CA PRO A 57 14.58 -0.27 -18.29
C PRO A 57 14.06 -0.69 -19.68
N GLY A 58 14.97 -0.92 -20.65
CA GLY A 58 14.66 -1.47 -21.95
C GLY A 58 13.53 -0.71 -22.67
N GLY A 59 12.64 -1.45 -23.33
CA GLY A 59 11.51 -0.88 -24.07
C GLY A 59 10.48 -0.08 -23.25
N ARG A 60 10.61 -0.08 -21.92
CA ARG A 60 9.74 0.73 -21.04
C ARG A 60 9.99 2.22 -21.22
N VAL A 61 11.22 2.62 -21.55
CA VAL A 61 11.58 4.03 -21.85
C VAL A 61 10.79 4.52 -23.05
N GLY A 62 10.79 3.78 -24.15
CA GLY A 62 10.03 4.13 -25.34
C GLY A 62 8.51 4.19 -25.11
N LYS A 63 7.97 3.26 -24.31
CA LYS A 63 6.55 3.28 -23.94
C LYS A 63 6.18 4.48 -23.04
N ALA A 64 7.10 4.98 -22.25
CA ALA A 64 6.88 6.12 -21.37
C ALA A 64 7.03 7.48 -22.11
N ALA A 65 7.73 7.54 -23.23
CA ALA A 65 8.14 8.78 -23.90
C ALA A 65 6.94 9.72 -24.19
N ASP A 66 5.87 9.23 -24.79
CA ASP A 66 4.69 10.04 -25.12
C ASP A 66 3.99 10.58 -23.86
N THR A 67 3.91 9.75 -22.82
CA THR A 67 3.32 10.14 -21.53
C THR A 67 4.19 11.20 -20.86
N LEU A 68 5.51 11.00 -20.83
CA LEU A 68 6.46 11.95 -20.26
C LEU A 68 6.47 13.29 -21.03
N ALA A 69 6.38 13.26 -22.36
CA ALA A 69 6.25 14.46 -23.17
C ALA A 69 5.00 15.29 -22.83
N LYS A 70 3.86 14.61 -22.56
CA LYS A 70 2.63 15.29 -22.13
C LYS A 70 2.77 15.88 -20.73
N VAL A 71 3.36 15.15 -19.80
CA VAL A 71 3.56 15.59 -18.40
C VAL A 71 4.51 16.77 -18.34
N ARG A 72 5.58 16.80 -19.16
CA ARG A 72 6.53 17.93 -19.25
C ARG A 72 5.89 19.27 -19.64
N ARG A 73 4.70 19.24 -20.27
CA ARG A 73 3.97 20.49 -20.59
C ARG A 73 3.40 21.17 -19.34
N VAL A 74 3.23 20.40 -18.25
CA VAL A 74 2.60 20.88 -17.02
C VAL A 74 3.56 20.88 -15.82
N VAL A 75 4.54 19.95 -15.82
CA VAL A 75 5.49 19.77 -14.72
C VAL A 75 6.91 19.78 -15.30
N PRO A 76 7.84 20.56 -14.72
CA PRO A 76 9.25 20.57 -15.14
C PRO A 76 9.92 19.25 -14.75
N LEU A 77 9.93 18.29 -15.67
CA LEU A 77 10.64 17.02 -15.51
C LEU A 77 12.01 17.06 -16.21
N PRO A 78 12.98 16.27 -15.73
CA PRO A 78 14.24 16.06 -16.45
C PRO A 78 14.00 15.60 -17.89
N ILE A 79 14.92 15.95 -18.80
CA ILE A 79 14.83 15.59 -20.22
C ILE A 79 15.12 14.09 -20.42
N ASP A 80 15.90 13.48 -19.53
CA ASP A 80 16.29 12.07 -19.60
C ASP A 80 15.15 11.15 -19.16
N ASP A 81 14.48 10.54 -20.13
CA ASP A 81 13.38 9.58 -19.91
C ASP A 81 13.86 8.33 -19.21
N GLU A 82 15.07 7.86 -19.49
CA GLU A 82 15.63 6.67 -18.85
C GLU A 82 15.82 6.90 -17.35
N LEU A 83 16.35 8.06 -16.99
CA LEU A 83 16.51 8.44 -15.58
C LEU A 83 15.16 8.45 -14.85
N ILE A 84 14.12 9.03 -15.45
CA ILE A 84 12.78 9.08 -14.85
C ILE A 84 12.23 7.68 -14.66
N VAL A 85 12.36 6.81 -15.66
CA VAL A 85 11.89 5.42 -15.59
C VAL A 85 12.66 4.65 -14.51
N ARG A 86 13.99 4.82 -14.42
CA ARG A 86 14.80 4.17 -13.37
C ARG A 86 14.47 4.68 -11.97
N VAL A 87 14.29 6.00 -11.79
CA VAL A 87 13.90 6.59 -10.50
C VAL A 87 12.53 6.07 -10.07
N ASN A 88 11.57 5.99 -10.98
CA ASN A 88 10.27 5.40 -10.70
C ASN A 88 10.38 3.91 -10.31
N GLY A 89 11.19 3.13 -11.02
CA GLY A 89 11.48 1.74 -10.65
C GLY A 89 12.13 1.60 -9.28
N GLY A 90 13.08 2.48 -8.95
CA GLY A 90 13.71 2.57 -7.63
C GLY A 90 12.72 2.90 -6.52
N ALA A 91 11.82 3.83 -6.77
CA ALA A 91 10.74 4.17 -5.83
C ALA A 91 9.81 2.97 -5.58
N GLN A 92 9.45 2.22 -6.63
CA GLN A 92 8.67 0.99 -6.51
C GLN A 92 9.40 -0.08 -5.69
N LEU A 93 10.69 -0.30 -5.97
CA LEU A 93 11.52 -1.26 -5.26
C LEU A 93 11.57 -0.95 -3.75
N VAL A 94 11.92 0.29 -3.40
CA VAL A 94 12.06 0.71 -2.00
C VAL A 94 10.71 0.73 -1.28
N ALA A 95 9.68 1.33 -1.89
CA ALA A 95 8.35 1.37 -1.28
C ALA A 95 7.70 -0.01 -1.19
N GLY A 96 7.95 -0.90 -2.16
CA GLY A 96 7.51 -2.29 -2.13
C GLY A 96 8.15 -3.07 -0.97
N ALA A 97 9.46 -2.92 -0.77
CA ALA A 97 10.17 -3.51 0.36
C ALA A 97 9.66 -2.95 1.70
N ALA A 98 9.49 -1.64 1.80
CA ALA A 98 8.96 -1.01 3.00
C ALA A 98 7.53 -1.49 3.32
N LEU A 99 6.67 -1.64 2.30
CA LEU A 99 5.32 -2.18 2.47
C LEU A 99 5.35 -3.63 2.98
N ALA A 100 6.18 -4.50 2.37
CA ALA A 100 6.32 -5.89 2.76
C ALA A 100 6.79 -6.03 4.21
N LEU A 101 7.74 -5.20 4.64
CA LEU A 101 8.26 -5.16 6.01
C LEU A 101 7.32 -4.44 7.00
N GLY A 102 6.23 -3.86 6.54
CA GLY A 102 5.31 -3.09 7.38
C GLY A 102 5.85 -1.74 7.84
N ILE A 103 6.90 -1.22 7.19
CA ILE A 103 7.49 0.09 7.49
C ILE A 103 6.64 1.19 6.85
N LYS A 104 6.06 2.05 7.68
CA LYS A 104 5.16 3.15 7.26
C LYS A 104 4.16 2.71 6.16
N PRO A 105 3.36 1.67 6.37
CA PRO A 105 2.64 0.98 5.30
C PRO A 105 1.70 1.89 4.50
N ARG A 106 1.11 2.91 5.14
CA ARG A 106 0.28 3.92 4.44
C ARG A 106 1.10 4.74 3.47
N PHE A 107 2.25 5.26 3.92
CA PHE A 107 3.12 6.05 3.07
C PHE A 107 3.66 5.21 1.91
N SER A 108 4.11 3.99 2.18
CA SER A 108 4.57 3.04 1.16
C SER A 108 3.47 2.75 0.13
N ALA A 109 2.24 2.47 0.58
CA ALA A 109 1.12 2.25 -0.31
C ALA A 109 0.76 3.49 -1.15
N ALA A 110 0.85 4.70 -0.59
CA ALA A 110 0.63 5.94 -1.31
C ALA A 110 1.66 6.16 -2.43
N VAL A 111 2.95 5.94 -2.13
CA VAL A 111 4.03 6.03 -3.12
C VAL A 111 3.82 5.02 -4.25
N LEU A 112 3.49 3.78 -3.91
CA LEU A 112 3.23 2.74 -4.90
C LEU A 112 2.01 3.06 -5.77
N ALA A 113 0.91 3.55 -5.20
CA ALA A 113 -0.27 3.97 -5.93
C ALA A 113 0.02 5.13 -6.89
N ALA A 114 0.75 6.15 -6.42
CA ALA A 114 1.16 7.29 -7.23
C ALA A 114 2.08 6.88 -8.39
N SER A 115 2.96 5.91 -8.17
CA SER A 115 3.84 5.34 -9.19
C SER A 115 3.10 4.45 -10.19
N LEU A 116 2.11 3.66 -9.72
CA LEU A 116 1.38 2.71 -10.55
C LEU A 116 0.50 3.39 -11.61
N LEU A 117 -0.12 4.52 -11.28
CA LEU A 117 -1.03 5.23 -12.20
C LEU A 117 -0.33 5.64 -13.50
N PRO A 118 0.76 6.43 -13.49
CA PRO A 118 1.43 6.82 -14.74
C PRO A 118 2.05 5.63 -15.47
N THR A 119 2.57 4.63 -14.76
CA THR A 119 3.12 3.42 -15.41
C THR A 119 2.04 2.59 -16.08
N THR A 120 0.84 2.55 -15.54
CA THR A 120 -0.29 1.85 -16.17
C THR A 120 -0.76 2.56 -17.43
N ILE A 121 -0.89 3.88 -17.38
CA ILE A 121 -1.30 4.70 -18.53
C ILE A 121 -0.24 4.60 -19.65
N ALA A 122 1.04 4.72 -19.30
CA ALA A 122 2.13 4.68 -20.27
C ALA A 122 2.35 3.28 -20.86
N GLY A 123 2.21 2.23 -20.05
CA GLY A 123 2.55 0.87 -20.44
C GLY A 123 1.38 0.08 -21.05
N HIS A 124 0.14 0.42 -20.72
CA HIS A 124 -1.04 -0.41 -20.99
C HIS A 124 -2.24 0.38 -21.49
N ALA A 125 -2.00 1.37 -22.36
CA ALA A 125 -3.05 2.16 -23.02
C ALA A 125 -3.75 1.32 -24.12
N PHE A 126 -4.51 0.32 -23.74
CA PHE A 126 -5.15 -0.65 -24.67
C PHE A 126 -6.08 0.02 -25.70
N TRP A 127 -6.58 1.21 -25.42
CA TRP A 127 -7.44 1.99 -26.33
C TRP A 127 -6.69 2.60 -27.52
N THR A 128 -5.35 2.58 -27.52
CA THR A 128 -4.49 3.04 -28.61
C THR A 128 -3.95 1.90 -29.49
N VAL A 129 -4.29 0.67 -29.18
CA VAL A 129 -3.79 -0.53 -29.86
C VAL A 129 -4.81 -0.97 -30.93
N ASP A 130 -4.38 -1.08 -32.17
CA ASP A 130 -5.25 -1.45 -33.32
C ASP A 130 -5.47 -2.96 -33.39
N ASP A 131 -4.42 -3.76 -33.20
CA ASP A 131 -4.52 -5.22 -33.24
C ASP A 131 -5.39 -5.75 -32.08
N PRO A 132 -6.47 -6.54 -32.40
CA PRO A 132 -7.39 -7.03 -31.37
C PRO A 132 -6.74 -7.94 -30.33
N SER A 133 -5.77 -8.76 -30.73
CA SER A 133 -5.09 -9.72 -29.84
C SER A 133 -4.18 -8.97 -28.87
N GLU A 134 -3.39 -8.02 -29.37
CA GLU A 134 -2.54 -7.18 -28.54
C GLU A 134 -3.38 -6.29 -27.62
N ARG A 135 -4.47 -5.69 -28.12
CA ARG A 135 -5.41 -4.90 -27.34
C ARG A 135 -5.94 -5.69 -26.15
N GLN A 136 -6.33 -6.94 -26.35
CA GLN A 136 -6.81 -7.80 -25.26
C GLN A 136 -5.72 -8.04 -24.21
N VAL A 137 -4.50 -8.30 -24.61
CA VAL A 137 -3.36 -8.47 -23.67
C VAL A 137 -3.14 -7.20 -22.87
N GLN A 138 -3.11 -6.03 -23.52
CA GLN A 138 -2.92 -4.75 -22.81
C GLN A 138 -4.09 -4.44 -21.88
N GLN A 139 -5.32 -4.77 -22.26
CA GLN A 139 -6.50 -4.61 -21.42
C GLN A 139 -6.41 -5.46 -20.13
N VAL A 140 -6.00 -6.72 -20.24
CA VAL A 140 -5.80 -7.60 -19.08
C VAL A 140 -4.73 -7.02 -18.15
N GLN A 141 -3.63 -6.52 -18.70
CA GLN A 141 -2.57 -5.89 -17.90
C GLN A 141 -3.06 -4.60 -17.22
N PHE A 142 -3.86 -3.79 -17.90
CA PHE A 142 -4.48 -2.61 -17.32
C PHE A 142 -5.39 -2.99 -16.16
N LEU A 143 -6.29 -3.95 -16.33
CA LEU A 143 -7.21 -4.42 -15.29
C LEU A 143 -6.47 -5.03 -14.10
N LYS A 144 -5.40 -5.78 -14.34
CA LYS A 144 -4.52 -6.29 -13.28
C LYS A 144 -3.93 -5.14 -12.45
N ASN A 145 -3.44 -4.09 -13.10
CA ASN A 145 -2.89 -2.94 -12.41
C ASN A 145 -3.98 -2.16 -11.64
N MET A 146 -5.20 -2.09 -12.14
CA MET A 146 -6.34 -1.52 -11.40
C MET A 146 -6.69 -2.34 -10.16
N ALA A 147 -6.65 -3.68 -10.25
CA ALA A 147 -6.82 -4.53 -9.08
C ALA A 147 -5.70 -4.32 -8.03
N MET A 148 -4.45 -4.18 -8.49
CA MET A 148 -3.32 -3.85 -7.61
C MET A 148 -3.51 -2.48 -6.94
N LEU A 149 -3.99 -1.47 -7.68
CA LEU A 149 -4.33 -0.16 -7.12
C LEU A 149 -5.40 -0.29 -6.03
N GLY A 150 -6.46 -1.08 -6.27
CA GLY A 150 -7.47 -1.37 -5.25
C GLY A 150 -6.85 -1.96 -3.98
N GLY A 151 -5.94 -2.91 -4.09
CA GLY A 151 -5.19 -3.47 -2.96
C GLY A 151 -4.36 -2.42 -2.19
N LEU A 152 -3.71 -1.50 -2.91
CA LEU A 152 -2.97 -0.39 -2.28
C LEU A 152 -3.89 0.60 -1.56
N LEU A 153 -5.06 0.90 -2.12
CA LEU A 153 -6.07 1.74 -1.46
C LEU A 153 -6.57 1.09 -0.17
N PHE A 154 -6.80 -0.22 -0.15
CA PHE A 154 -7.08 -0.94 1.10
C PHE A 154 -5.93 -0.82 2.10
N ALA A 155 -4.68 -0.96 1.67
CA ALA A 155 -3.53 -0.78 2.55
C ALA A 155 -3.44 0.64 3.14
N LEU A 156 -3.88 1.66 2.40
CA LEU A 156 -3.94 3.05 2.87
C LEU A 156 -4.93 3.24 4.04
N ILE A 157 -6.10 2.60 3.97
CA ILE A 157 -7.18 2.79 4.96
C ILE A 157 -7.05 1.82 6.14
N ASP A 158 -6.63 0.59 5.91
CA ASP A 158 -6.59 -0.49 6.91
C ASP A 158 -5.36 -0.48 7.83
N SER A 159 -4.33 0.31 7.51
CA SER A 159 -3.16 0.39 8.38
C SER A 159 -3.51 1.05 9.71
N PRO A 160 -3.12 0.46 10.87
CA PRO A 160 -3.38 1.05 12.17
C PRO A 160 -2.87 2.50 12.21
N ARG A 161 -3.69 3.43 12.71
CA ARG A 161 -3.19 4.76 13.04
C ARG A 161 -2.14 4.59 14.12
N SER A 162 -0.90 5.03 13.86
CA SER A 162 0.10 5.09 14.92
C SER A 162 -0.52 5.88 16.06
N ALA A 163 -0.70 5.24 17.22
CA ALA A 163 -1.09 5.94 18.42
C ALA A 163 -0.02 7.02 18.67
N ARG A 164 -0.45 8.28 18.62
CA ARG A 164 0.36 9.43 19.01
C ARG A 164 0.36 9.54 20.53
#